data_361b9c75fab455d25c57c3230bc56b1d
#
_entry.id   361b9c75fab455d25c57c3230bc56b1d
#
_cell.length_a   1.000
_cell.length_b   1.000
_cell.length_c   1.000
_cell.angle_alpha   90.00
_cell.angle_beta   90.00
_cell.angle_gamma   90.00
#
_symmetry.space_group_name_H-M   'P 1'
#
loop_
_entity.id
_entity.type
_entity.pdbx_description
1 polymer ?
#
loop_
_entity_poly.entity_id
_entity_poly.type
_entity_poly.pdbx_seq_one_letter_code
_entity_poly.pdbx_strand_id
1 'polypeptide(L)'
;VPYDCQLDNPGTEGWRECFSSSCAMVAMYWGVIHHQDEYHQVRPRFGDSTEVTSQIRTLQHFGLNARFVQVGSKEKLKAQIDRGRPAPVGFLHHGTASNPTGGGHYVVCIGYDDEGFIFNDPYGELNVAGGGYPDPGPYGKAVRYSYKNWVPRWSVSNSEDGWGLDIWK
;
A
#
# COMPACT_ATOMS: atom_id res chain seq x y z
N VAL A 1 8.09 -9.03 4.62
CA VAL A 1 8.19 -7.79 3.82
C VAL A 1 8.92 -6.75 4.65
N PRO A 2 10.05 -6.21 4.14
CA PRO A 2 10.75 -5.10 4.81
C PRO A 2 9.84 -3.88 4.96
N TYR A 3 10.07 -3.06 5.99
CA TYR A 3 9.28 -1.87 6.25
C TYR A 3 10.01 -0.60 5.79
N ASP A 4 9.28 0.29 5.13
CA ASP A 4 9.73 1.63 4.75
C ASP A 4 8.75 2.68 5.30
N CYS A 5 9.28 3.67 6.03
CA CYS A 5 8.52 4.85 6.43
C CYS A 5 8.68 5.93 5.35
N GLN A 6 7.57 6.36 4.76
CA GLN A 6 7.63 7.37 3.68
C GLN A 6 8.22 8.71 4.12
N LEU A 7 8.16 9.02 5.41
CA LEU A 7 8.72 10.25 5.95
C LEU A 7 10.26 10.21 6.03
N ASP A 8 10.86 9.03 5.89
CA ASP A 8 12.31 8.83 5.84
C ASP A 8 12.85 8.78 4.41
N ASN A 9 12.00 8.96 3.40
CA ASN A 9 12.42 8.95 2.00
C ASN A 9 13.34 10.13 1.68
N PRO A 10 14.25 9.95 0.69
CA PRO A 10 15.13 11.05 0.27
C PRO A 10 14.34 12.23 -0.29
N GLY A 11 14.80 13.44 -0.01
CA GLY A 11 14.16 14.67 -0.48
C GLY A 11 13.10 15.20 0.47
N THR A 12 12.19 16.03 -0.04
CA THR A 12 11.19 16.77 0.75
C THR A 12 9.75 16.34 0.46
N GLU A 13 9.54 15.36 -0.40
CA GLU A 13 8.22 14.92 -0.89
C GLU A 13 7.68 13.68 -0.19
N GLY A 14 8.37 13.18 0.85
CA GLY A 14 7.98 11.94 1.56
C GLY A 14 6.53 11.93 2.04
N TRP A 15 5.97 13.06 2.41
CA TRP A 15 4.58 13.19 2.86
C TRP A 15 3.54 12.72 1.82
N ARG A 16 3.90 12.65 0.53
CA ARG A 16 3.01 12.23 -0.57
C ARG A 16 3.45 10.94 -1.27
N GLU A 17 4.45 10.25 -0.74
CA GLU A 17 5.10 9.10 -1.39
C GLU A 17 4.64 7.74 -0.86
N CYS A 18 3.44 7.65 -0.30
CA CYS A 18 2.90 6.41 0.23
C CYS A 18 2.87 5.28 -0.82
N PHE A 19 2.51 5.59 -2.05
CA PHE A 19 2.44 4.60 -3.13
C PHE A 19 3.84 4.11 -3.52
N SER A 20 4.80 5.02 -3.67
CA SER A 20 6.20 4.66 -3.95
C SER A 20 6.81 3.84 -2.82
N SER A 21 6.60 4.22 -1.56
CA SER A 21 7.09 3.45 -0.41
C SER A 21 6.47 2.06 -0.34
N SER A 22 5.17 1.94 -0.61
CA SER A 22 4.51 0.64 -0.67
C SER A 22 5.10 -0.27 -1.76
N CYS A 23 5.34 0.28 -2.95
CA CYS A 23 5.98 -0.47 -4.04
C CYS A 23 7.45 -0.81 -3.73
N ALA A 24 8.20 0.09 -3.09
CA ALA A 24 9.57 -0.16 -2.67
C ALA A 24 9.65 -1.33 -1.67
N MET A 25 8.74 -1.39 -0.70
CA MET A 25 8.67 -2.54 0.23
C MET A 25 8.45 -3.86 -0.49
N VAL A 26 7.61 -3.89 -1.51
CA VAL A 26 7.37 -5.10 -2.32
C VAL A 26 8.59 -5.44 -3.19
N ALA A 27 9.25 -4.44 -3.76
CA ALA A 27 10.49 -4.65 -4.53
C ALA A 27 11.62 -5.22 -3.65
N MET A 28 11.75 -4.75 -2.42
CA MET A 28 12.69 -5.34 -1.43
C MET A 28 12.28 -6.78 -1.06
N TYR A 29 10.99 -7.05 -0.90
CA TYR A 29 10.49 -8.40 -0.62
C TYR A 29 10.90 -9.39 -1.73
N TRP A 30 10.80 -8.99 -3.00
CA TRP A 30 11.20 -9.80 -4.14
C TRP A 30 12.72 -9.83 -4.36
N GLY A 31 13.50 -9.08 -3.56
CA GLY A 31 14.96 -9.06 -3.61
C GLY A 31 15.54 -8.40 -4.86
N VAL A 32 14.77 -7.56 -5.54
CA VAL A 32 15.24 -6.85 -6.74
C VAL A 32 15.90 -5.51 -6.43
N ILE A 33 15.70 -5.00 -5.21
CA ILE A 33 16.44 -3.89 -4.62
C ILE A 33 16.82 -4.25 -3.19
N HIS A 34 17.83 -3.56 -2.63
CA HIS A 34 18.31 -3.80 -1.26
C HIS A 34 17.87 -2.72 -0.28
N HIS A 35 17.58 -1.51 -0.79
CA HIS A 35 17.18 -0.36 0.00
C HIS A 35 16.11 0.45 -0.71
N GLN A 36 15.16 1.03 0.04
CA GLN A 36 14.07 1.83 -0.55
C GLN A 36 14.56 3.00 -1.40
N ASP A 37 15.71 3.59 -1.07
CA ASP A 37 16.28 4.71 -1.83
C ASP A 37 16.53 4.37 -3.29
N GLU A 38 16.86 3.11 -3.60
CA GLU A 38 17.02 2.66 -4.99
C GLU A 38 15.74 2.85 -5.79
N TYR A 39 14.59 2.55 -5.17
CA TYR A 39 13.27 2.75 -5.77
C TYR A 39 12.98 4.23 -6.00
N HIS A 40 13.18 5.04 -4.96
CA HIS A 40 12.89 6.47 -4.99
C HIS A 40 13.78 7.26 -5.95
N GLN A 41 14.98 6.77 -6.26
CA GLN A 41 15.87 7.35 -7.29
C GLN A 41 15.39 7.07 -8.72
N VAL A 42 14.73 5.94 -8.94
CA VAL A 42 14.29 5.52 -10.29
C VAL A 42 12.88 5.98 -10.61
N ARG A 43 11.95 5.90 -9.66
CA ARG A 43 10.54 6.21 -9.89
C ARG A 43 10.31 7.59 -10.55
N PRO A 44 10.98 8.69 -10.17
CA PRO A 44 10.77 10.00 -10.81
C PRO A 44 11.05 10.03 -12.32
N ARG A 45 11.86 9.10 -12.82
CA ARG A 45 12.14 9.00 -14.26
C ARG A 45 10.91 8.56 -15.07
N PHE A 46 9.92 7.96 -14.41
CA PHE A 46 8.71 7.41 -15.05
C PHE A 46 7.47 8.22 -14.78
N GLY A 47 7.52 9.21 -13.87
CA GLY A 47 6.40 10.08 -13.58
C GLY A 47 6.21 10.36 -12.09
N ASP A 48 5.02 10.85 -11.74
CA ASP A 48 4.69 11.25 -10.38
C ASP A 48 4.42 10.05 -9.46
N SER A 49 4.68 10.22 -8.16
CA SER A 49 4.49 9.19 -7.12
C SER A 49 3.03 8.72 -7.01
N THR A 50 2.07 9.56 -7.35
CA THR A 50 0.63 9.23 -7.26
C THR A 50 0.09 8.47 -8.48
N GLU A 51 0.88 8.33 -9.54
CA GLU A 51 0.43 7.70 -10.79
C GLU A 51 0.69 6.20 -10.81
N VAL A 52 -0.34 5.42 -11.11
CA VAL A 52 -0.25 3.96 -11.25
C VAL A 52 0.78 3.56 -12.30
N THR A 53 0.79 4.23 -13.46
CA THR A 53 1.73 3.93 -14.55
C THR A 53 3.18 4.16 -14.15
N SER A 54 3.48 5.20 -13.36
CA SER A 54 4.82 5.44 -12.83
C SER A 54 5.31 4.28 -11.98
N GLN A 55 4.45 3.78 -11.11
CA GLN A 55 4.78 2.66 -10.23
C GLN A 55 4.98 1.36 -11.02
N ILE A 56 4.08 1.05 -11.95
CA ILE A 56 4.21 -0.15 -12.80
C ILE A 56 5.51 -0.11 -13.59
N ARG A 57 5.84 1.02 -14.22
CA ARG A 57 7.07 1.15 -15.01
C ARG A 57 8.33 1.06 -14.16
N THR A 58 8.30 1.58 -12.94
CA THR A 58 9.42 1.46 -12.00
C THR A 58 9.62 -0.01 -11.58
N LEU A 59 8.54 -0.71 -11.25
CA LEU A 59 8.60 -2.13 -10.90
C LEU A 59 9.15 -2.96 -12.07
N GLN A 60 8.70 -2.68 -13.29
CA GLN A 60 9.19 -3.33 -14.51
C GLN A 60 10.67 -3.03 -14.77
N HIS A 61 11.15 -1.82 -14.49
CA HIS A 61 12.56 -1.46 -14.58
C HIS A 61 13.42 -2.37 -13.68
N PHE A 62 12.92 -2.73 -12.50
CA PHE A 62 13.61 -3.66 -11.59
C PHE A 62 13.33 -5.14 -11.90
N GLY A 63 12.65 -5.46 -13.00
CA GLY A 63 12.42 -6.84 -13.44
C GLY A 63 11.21 -7.53 -12.82
N LEU A 64 10.30 -6.78 -12.23
CA LEU A 64 9.03 -7.30 -11.71
C LEU A 64 7.89 -7.11 -12.71
N ASN A 65 6.94 -8.02 -12.69
CA ASN A 65 5.67 -7.85 -13.36
C ASN A 65 4.70 -7.14 -12.41
N ALA A 66 3.86 -6.27 -12.94
CA ALA A 66 2.87 -5.55 -12.15
C ALA A 66 1.63 -5.22 -12.98
N ARG A 67 0.46 -5.32 -12.37
CA ARG A 67 -0.79 -4.88 -12.97
C ARG A 67 -1.67 -4.19 -11.93
N PHE A 68 -2.45 -3.22 -12.40
CA PHE A 68 -3.43 -2.54 -11.58
C PHE A 68 -4.72 -3.35 -11.50
N VAL A 69 -5.26 -3.49 -10.29
CA VAL A 69 -6.50 -4.21 -9.99
C VAL A 69 -7.51 -3.22 -9.40
N GLN A 70 -8.72 -3.18 -9.96
CA GLN A 70 -9.83 -2.31 -9.53
C GLN A 70 -11.08 -3.08 -9.11
N VAL A 71 -11.01 -4.39 -9.15
CA VAL A 71 -12.13 -5.29 -8.85
C VAL A 71 -11.79 -6.20 -7.66
N GLY A 72 -11.06 -5.64 -6.70
CA GLY A 72 -10.63 -6.35 -5.50
C GLY A 72 -11.76 -6.63 -4.54
N SER A 73 -11.78 -7.84 -3.98
CA SER A 73 -12.62 -8.23 -2.86
C SER A 73 -11.74 -8.77 -1.73
N LYS A 74 -12.30 -8.87 -0.54
CA LYS A 74 -11.61 -9.48 0.62
C LYS A 74 -11.04 -10.86 0.27
N GLU A 75 -11.81 -11.69 -0.42
CA GLU A 75 -11.41 -13.03 -0.81
C GLU A 75 -10.29 -13.01 -1.88
N LYS A 76 -10.38 -12.12 -2.84
CA LYS A 76 -9.35 -11.96 -3.87
C LYS A 76 -8.03 -11.46 -3.30
N LEU A 77 -8.08 -10.53 -2.33
CA LEU A 77 -6.87 -10.04 -1.66
C LEU A 77 -6.22 -11.15 -0.83
N LYS A 78 -7.00 -11.92 -0.08
CA LYS A 78 -6.49 -13.10 0.62
C LYS A 78 -5.82 -14.09 -0.33
N ALA A 79 -6.46 -14.38 -1.46
CA ALA A 79 -5.91 -15.29 -2.47
C ALA A 79 -4.59 -14.77 -3.06
N GLN A 80 -4.43 -13.45 -3.23
CA GLN A 80 -3.16 -12.85 -3.65
C GLN A 80 -2.07 -13.07 -2.60
N ILE A 81 -2.38 -12.81 -1.33
CA ILE A 81 -1.45 -13.04 -0.21
C ILE A 81 -1.06 -14.51 -0.10
N ASP A 82 -2.01 -15.44 -0.26
CA ASP A 82 -1.76 -16.89 -0.22
C ASP A 82 -0.80 -17.36 -1.33
N ARG A 83 -0.71 -16.61 -2.43
CA ARG A 83 0.29 -16.85 -3.49
C ARG A 83 1.67 -16.30 -3.17
N GLY A 84 1.87 -15.74 -1.97
CA GLY A 84 3.13 -15.09 -1.60
C GLY A 84 3.35 -13.74 -2.30
N ARG A 85 2.28 -13.02 -2.65
CA ARG A 85 2.33 -11.75 -3.36
C ARG A 85 1.81 -10.61 -2.47
N PRO A 86 2.68 -9.98 -1.66
CA PRO A 86 2.29 -8.77 -0.93
C PRO A 86 1.72 -7.71 -1.88
N ALA A 87 0.66 -7.04 -1.44
CA ALA A 87 -0.14 -6.20 -2.31
C ALA A 87 -0.13 -4.74 -1.84
N PRO A 88 0.43 -3.80 -2.61
CA PRO A 88 0.10 -2.39 -2.44
C PRO A 88 -1.39 -2.18 -2.73
N VAL A 89 -2.11 -1.63 -1.76
CA VAL A 89 -3.55 -1.37 -1.87
C VAL A 89 -3.85 0.06 -1.43
N GLY A 90 -4.77 0.71 -2.13
CA GLY A 90 -5.20 2.07 -1.81
C GLY A 90 -6.52 2.07 -1.05
N PHE A 91 -6.71 3.05 -0.19
CA PHE A 91 -7.95 3.20 0.57
C PHE A 91 -8.18 4.65 1.00
N LEU A 92 -9.40 4.98 1.42
CA LEU A 92 -9.76 6.29 1.93
C LEU A 92 -9.43 6.39 3.42
N HIS A 93 -8.50 7.27 3.80
CA HIS A 93 -7.93 7.31 5.15
C HIS A 93 -8.56 8.35 6.08
N HIS A 94 -9.47 9.18 5.60
CA HIS A 94 -10.22 10.14 6.40
C HIS A 94 -11.65 9.68 6.65
N GLY A 95 -12.33 10.37 7.57
CA GLY A 95 -13.69 10.04 7.94
C GLY A 95 -13.81 8.73 8.72
N THR A 96 -15.02 8.45 9.21
CA THR A 96 -15.29 7.18 9.90
C THR A 96 -15.33 6.01 8.92
N ALA A 97 -15.21 4.79 9.44
CA ALA A 97 -15.33 3.58 8.63
C ALA A 97 -16.70 3.44 7.95
N SER A 98 -17.76 4.01 8.54
CA SER A 98 -19.11 4.03 7.96
C SER A 98 -19.31 5.13 6.91
N ASN A 99 -18.43 6.13 6.88
CA ASN A 99 -18.45 7.21 5.89
C ASN A 99 -17.00 7.63 5.54
N PRO A 100 -16.24 6.75 4.87
CA PRO A 100 -14.85 7.04 4.56
C PRO A 100 -14.75 8.15 3.51
N THR A 101 -13.74 9.00 3.69
CA THR A 101 -13.46 10.15 2.81
C THR A 101 -11.95 10.29 2.63
N GLY A 102 -11.52 11.21 1.78
CA GLY A 102 -10.14 11.60 1.61
C GLY A 102 -9.57 11.29 0.24
N GLY A 103 -8.33 11.74 0.04
CA GLY A 103 -7.65 11.66 -1.25
C GLY A 103 -7.01 10.32 -1.57
N GLY A 104 -7.13 9.33 -0.72
CA GLY A 104 -6.51 8.02 -0.87
C GLY A 104 -5.12 7.94 -0.22
N HIS A 105 -4.80 6.75 0.25
CA HIS A 105 -3.50 6.39 0.83
C HIS A 105 -3.16 4.97 0.40
N TYR A 106 -1.87 4.65 0.25
CA TYR A 106 -1.41 3.31 -0.09
C TYR A 106 -0.65 2.68 1.07
N VAL A 107 -0.91 1.41 1.27
CA VAL A 107 -0.26 0.52 2.25
C VAL A 107 0.07 -0.80 1.58
N VAL A 108 0.90 -1.63 2.21
CA VAL A 108 1.16 -2.99 1.71
C VAL A 108 0.41 -4.01 2.56
N CYS A 109 -0.51 -4.75 1.97
CA CYS A 109 -1.08 -5.93 2.62
C CYS A 109 -0.05 -7.05 2.62
N ILE A 110 0.31 -7.53 3.81
CA ILE A 110 1.35 -8.55 4.00
C ILE A 110 0.83 -9.85 4.58
N GLY A 111 -0.40 -9.87 5.06
CA GLY A 111 -1.01 -11.05 5.68
C GLY A 111 -2.45 -10.79 6.10
N TYR A 112 -3.04 -11.77 6.76
CA TYR A 112 -4.37 -11.65 7.34
C TYR A 112 -4.58 -12.70 8.43
N ASP A 113 -5.57 -12.46 9.28
CA ASP A 113 -6.11 -13.42 10.24
C ASP A 113 -7.64 -13.38 10.23
N ASP A 114 -8.28 -13.96 11.25
CA ASP A 114 -9.75 -14.03 11.31
C ASP A 114 -10.42 -12.67 11.51
N GLU A 115 -9.69 -11.67 12.00
CA GLU A 115 -10.25 -10.37 12.37
C GLU A 115 -9.92 -9.24 11.38
N GLY A 116 -8.82 -9.36 10.63
CA GLY A 116 -8.38 -8.28 9.75
C GLY A 116 -7.24 -8.65 8.83
N PHE A 117 -6.89 -7.69 7.98
CA PHE A 117 -5.65 -7.73 7.22
C PHE A 117 -4.50 -7.16 8.05
N ILE A 118 -3.30 -7.64 7.76
CA ILE A 118 -2.05 -7.15 8.34
C ILE A 118 -1.34 -6.33 7.28
N PHE A 119 -0.92 -5.12 7.67
CA PHE A 119 -0.31 -4.16 6.73
C PHE A 119 1.05 -3.67 7.22
N ASN A 120 1.90 -3.34 6.27
CA ASN A 120 2.94 -2.35 6.45
C ASN A 120 2.39 -1.01 5.94
N ASP A 121 2.17 -0.08 6.85
CA ASP A 121 1.66 1.26 6.54
C ASP A 121 2.81 2.28 6.59
N PRO A 122 3.19 2.87 5.46
CA PRO A 122 4.37 3.73 5.39
C PRO A 122 4.21 5.07 6.12
N TYR A 123 3.00 5.45 6.53
CA TYR A 123 2.75 6.73 7.21
C TYR A 123 2.61 6.61 8.73
N GLY A 124 2.41 5.41 9.24
CA GLY A 124 2.17 5.12 10.66
C GLY A 124 0.96 4.23 10.85
N GLU A 125 0.44 4.16 12.08
CA GLU A 125 -0.77 3.38 12.34
C GLU A 125 -2.01 4.26 12.20
N LEU A 126 -2.93 3.83 11.34
CA LEU A 126 -4.21 4.51 11.11
C LEU A 126 -5.15 4.31 12.32
N ASN A 127 -5.87 5.36 12.71
CA ASN A 127 -7.11 5.18 13.46
C ASN A 127 -8.18 4.64 12.50
N VAL A 128 -8.27 3.32 12.40
CA VAL A 128 -9.07 2.67 11.36
C VAL A 128 -10.57 2.89 11.53
N ALA A 129 -11.05 3.07 12.77
CA ALA A 129 -12.46 3.36 13.07
C ALA A 129 -12.83 4.81 12.76
N GLY A 130 -12.04 5.76 13.25
CA GLY A 130 -12.31 7.19 13.17
C GLY A 130 -11.68 7.92 11.97
N GLY A 131 -10.68 7.32 11.37
CA GLY A 131 -9.89 7.93 10.29
C GLY A 131 -8.73 8.78 10.79
N GLY A 132 -7.77 8.98 9.91
CA GLY A 132 -6.57 9.79 10.17
C GLY A 132 -5.48 9.09 10.95
N TYR A 133 -4.33 9.74 10.99
CA TYR A 133 -3.11 9.24 11.65
C TYR A 133 -2.81 10.10 12.87
N PRO A 134 -3.05 9.59 14.11
CA PRO A 134 -2.79 10.37 15.32
C PRO A 134 -1.30 10.61 15.56
N ASP A 135 -0.43 9.72 15.07
CA ASP A 135 1.02 9.78 15.26
C ASP A 135 1.76 9.33 14.00
N PRO A 136 1.90 10.22 12.98
CA PRO A 136 2.66 9.88 11.78
C PRO A 136 4.12 9.57 12.09
N GLY A 137 4.66 8.52 11.44
CA GLY A 137 6.05 8.09 11.67
C GLY A 137 6.25 6.60 11.41
N PRO A 138 7.39 6.02 11.84
CA PRO A 138 7.77 4.64 11.55
C PRO A 138 7.02 3.61 12.43
N TYR A 139 5.73 3.78 12.64
CA TYR A 139 4.90 3.00 13.57
C TYR A 139 3.92 2.07 12.87
N GLY A 140 3.98 1.99 11.54
CA GLY A 140 3.04 1.23 10.72
C GLY A 140 3.50 -0.17 10.33
N LYS A 141 4.53 -0.72 10.96
CA LYS A 141 5.03 -2.06 10.65
C LYS A 141 4.09 -3.14 11.20
N ALA A 142 3.61 -4.03 10.32
CA ALA A 142 2.77 -5.17 10.68
C ALA A 142 1.55 -4.80 11.54
N VAL A 143 0.88 -3.72 11.21
CA VAL A 143 -0.33 -3.28 11.90
C VAL A 143 -1.55 -4.02 11.38
N ARG A 144 -2.49 -4.35 12.28
CA ARG A 144 -3.76 -4.98 11.89
C ARG A 144 -4.84 -3.92 11.77
N TYR A 145 -5.53 -3.93 10.61
CA TYR A 145 -6.76 -3.18 10.43
C TYR A 145 -7.92 -4.16 10.26
N SER A 146 -8.93 -4.05 11.12
CA SER A 146 -10.07 -4.97 11.11
C SER A 146 -10.80 -4.96 9.78
N TYR A 147 -11.35 -6.10 9.37
CA TYR A 147 -12.21 -6.16 8.18
C TYR A 147 -13.38 -5.19 8.28
N LYS A 148 -14.01 -5.13 9.47
CA LYS A 148 -15.14 -4.25 9.74
C LYS A 148 -14.85 -2.78 9.43
N ASN A 149 -13.67 -2.29 9.80
CA ASN A 149 -13.33 -0.86 9.71
C ASN A 149 -12.46 -0.51 8.51
N TRP A 150 -11.72 -1.46 7.94
CA TRP A 150 -10.83 -1.16 6.81
C TRP A 150 -11.47 -1.48 5.46
N VAL A 151 -12.14 -2.63 5.32
CA VAL A 151 -12.72 -3.04 4.02
C VAL A 151 -13.66 -1.97 3.43
N PRO A 152 -14.53 -1.29 4.22
CA PRO A 152 -15.35 -0.20 3.69
C PRO A 152 -14.55 1.00 3.14
N ARG A 153 -13.32 1.18 3.60
CA ARG A 153 -12.41 2.24 3.10
C ARG A 153 -11.77 1.90 1.77
N TRP A 154 -11.67 0.64 1.46
CA TRP A 154 -11.06 0.07 0.26
C TRP A 154 -12.09 -0.31 -0.80
N SER A 155 -13.11 -1.10 -0.44
CA SER A 155 -14.25 -1.44 -1.27
C SER A 155 -15.39 -0.46 -0.99
N VAL A 156 -15.29 0.75 -1.57
CA VAL A 156 -16.10 1.90 -1.15
C VAL A 156 -17.52 1.84 -1.71
N SER A 157 -17.70 1.46 -2.97
CA SER A 157 -19.00 1.46 -3.65
C SER A 157 -19.71 0.11 -3.56
N ASN A 158 -18.97 -0.99 -3.52
CA ASN A 158 -19.49 -2.36 -3.39
C ASN A 158 -18.39 -3.29 -2.90
N SER A 159 -18.72 -4.55 -2.62
CA SER A 159 -17.78 -5.53 -2.06
C SER A 159 -16.67 -6.00 -3.01
N GLU A 160 -16.63 -5.51 -4.24
CA GLU A 160 -15.69 -5.95 -5.28
C GLU A 160 -15.06 -4.80 -6.05
N ASP A 161 -14.94 -3.63 -5.47
CA ASP A 161 -14.28 -2.47 -6.11
C ASP A 161 -12.99 -2.01 -5.44
N GLY A 162 -12.39 -2.85 -4.62
CA GLY A 162 -11.08 -2.58 -4.03
C GLY A 162 -10.00 -2.42 -5.09
N TRP A 163 -9.01 -1.55 -4.83
CA TRP A 163 -7.95 -1.27 -5.80
C TRP A 163 -6.55 -1.45 -5.22
N GLY A 164 -5.62 -1.80 -6.09
CA GLY A 164 -4.24 -2.02 -5.73
C GLY A 164 -3.42 -2.61 -6.87
N LEU A 165 -2.23 -3.11 -6.54
CA LEU A 165 -1.34 -3.77 -7.49
C LEU A 165 -1.19 -5.25 -7.17
N ASP A 166 -1.22 -6.09 -8.20
CA ASP A 166 -0.71 -7.46 -8.17
C ASP A 166 0.71 -7.43 -8.77
N ILE A 167 1.70 -7.85 -7.98
CA ILE A 167 3.12 -7.78 -8.32
C ILE A 167 3.74 -9.17 -8.15
N TRP A 168 4.49 -9.61 -9.17
CA TRP A 168 5.17 -10.92 -9.13
C TRP A 168 6.47 -10.88 -9.94
N LYS A 169 7.31 -11.86 -9.63
CA LYS A 169 8.59 -12.05 -10.32
C LYS A 169 8.47 -13.04 -11.50
#